data_7f4c0cbb86ee62231594ac352179b946
#
_entry.id   7f4c0cbb86ee62231594ac352179b946
#
_cell.length_a   1.000
_cell.length_b   1.000
_cell.length_c   1.000
_cell.angle_alpha   90.00
_cell.angle_beta   90.00
_cell.angle_gamma   90.00
#
_symmetry.space_group_name_H-M   'P 1'
#
loop_
_entity.id
_entity.type
_entity.pdbx_description
1 polymer ?
#
loop_
_entity_poly.entity_id
_entity_poly.type
_entity_poly.pdbx_seq_one_letter_code
_entity_poly.pdbx_strand_id
1 'polypeptide(L)'
;ICWHQQYPTDWKKCWQEIENKWGTADIACPDGVEVPFNIEAYVNGAYIVLGLLYGEGDFERTIDISTRAGQDSDCNPASSGGIIATMLGYNQLPEKYRTVLMEVADRPFNNTVSFNKGCELSYGQALRFIEREGGKVNQDVIEINYQEPKAAPLEISFEGLKLDKRISIENWVAKFPEIKFHGIGAVIKGAVQGENVPEDYVAQLEVYFNDKLVETCELPLKYNHRKHELFFNYEQPEGDYTLTCKWLNPVKSADIWVREVVTYTK
;
A
#
# COMPACT_ATOMS: atom_id res chain seq x y z
N ILE A 1 -6.31 -16.94 16.98
CA ILE A 1 -7.35 -17.98 17.15
C ILE A 1 -7.05 -18.85 18.37
N CYS A 2 -5.89 -19.53 18.46
CA CYS A 2 -5.56 -20.41 19.59
C CYS A 2 -5.71 -19.74 20.96
N TRP A 3 -5.25 -18.51 21.13
CA TRP A 3 -5.42 -17.77 22.39
C TRP A 3 -6.87 -17.34 22.65
N HIS A 4 -7.63 -17.03 21.61
CA HIS A 4 -9.08 -16.80 21.76
C HIS A 4 -9.80 -18.06 22.27
N GLN A 5 -9.41 -19.25 21.82
CA GLN A 5 -9.95 -20.51 22.34
C GLN A 5 -9.61 -20.76 23.82
N GLN A 6 -8.43 -20.28 24.26
CA GLN A 6 -8.00 -20.36 25.67
C GLN A 6 -8.68 -19.32 26.56
N TYR A 7 -8.94 -18.13 26.03
CA TYR A 7 -9.51 -16.98 26.75
C TYR A 7 -10.77 -16.46 26.03
N PRO A 8 -11.83 -17.26 25.89
CA PRO A 8 -12.95 -16.94 25.00
C PRO A 8 -13.73 -15.68 25.38
N THR A 9 -13.63 -15.22 26.61
CA THR A 9 -14.32 -14.01 27.12
C THR A 9 -13.39 -12.90 27.58
N ASP A 10 -12.08 -13.13 27.60
CA ASP A 10 -11.09 -12.19 28.09
C ASP A 10 -10.14 -11.75 26.97
N TRP A 11 -10.57 -10.76 26.21
CA TRP A 11 -9.77 -10.23 25.12
C TRP A 11 -8.45 -9.61 25.59
N LYS A 12 -8.36 -9.10 26.84
CA LYS A 12 -7.15 -8.51 27.38
C LYS A 12 -6.04 -9.53 27.61
N LYS A 13 -6.42 -10.75 28.06
CA LYS A 13 -5.45 -11.84 28.16
C LYS A 13 -4.98 -12.29 26.78
N CYS A 14 -5.86 -12.41 25.82
CA CYS A 14 -5.49 -12.74 24.44
C CYS A 14 -4.56 -11.66 23.84
N TRP A 15 -4.86 -10.38 24.07
CA TRP A 15 -4.01 -9.25 23.71
C TRP A 15 -2.62 -9.35 24.35
N GLN A 16 -2.56 -9.66 25.66
CA GLN A 16 -1.29 -9.79 26.38
C GLN A 16 -0.41 -10.89 25.80
N GLU A 17 -0.99 -12.01 25.35
CA GLU A 17 -0.24 -13.08 24.69
C GLU A 17 0.31 -12.64 23.33
N ILE A 18 -0.44 -11.83 22.59
CA ILE A 18 0.02 -11.22 21.33
C ILE A 18 1.20 -10.29 21.62
N GLU A 19 1.07 -9.40 22.60
CA GLU A 19 2.13 -8.47 23.01
C GLU A 19 3.39 -9.21 23.47
N ASN A 20 3.24 -10.21 24.34
CA ASN A 20 4.37 -10.98 24.87
C ASN A 20 5.15 -11.69 23.76
N LYS A 21 4.47 -12.12 22.71
CA LYS A 21 5.09 -12.88 21.63
C LYS A 21 5.61 -12.01 20.49
N TRP A 22 4.89 -10.94 20.16
CA TRP A 22 5.12 -10.18 18.92
C TRP A 22 5.32 -8.68 19.15
N GLY A 23 4.83 -8.11 20.24
CA GLY A 23 4.83 -6.66 20.48
C GLY A 23 6.22 -6.06 20.70
N THR A 24 7.18 -6.88 21.11
CA THR A 24 8.59 -6.48 21.32
C THR A 24 9.53 -7.07 20.28
N ALA A 25 9.00 -7.86 19.34
CA ALA A 25 9.82 -8.36 18.25
C ALA A 25 10.18 -7.16 17.37
N ASP A 26 11.44 -6.76 17.40
CA ASP A 26 12.05 -5.92 16.38
C ASP A 26 12.02 -6.68 15.05
N ILE A 27 10.84 -6.74 14.46
CA ILE A 27 10.71 -7.17 13.08
C ILE A 27 11.18 -5.97 12.28
N ALA A 28 12.48 -5.91 12.04
CA ALA A 28 13.06 -4.96 11.13
C ALA A 28 12.29 -5.06 9.81
N CYS A 29 11.64 -3.96 9.42
CA CYS A 29 11.13 -3.85 8.06
C CYS A 29 12.27 -4.19 7.11
N PRO A 30 12.08 -5.08 6.11
CA PRO A 30 13.14 -5.45 5.16
C PRO A 30 13.81 -4.24 4.52
N ASP A 31 13.11 -3.09 4.50
CA ASP A 31 13.60 -1.82 4.01
C ASP A 31 14.43 -1.00 5.02
N GLY A 32 14.77 -1.58 6.18
CA GLY A 32 15.75 -0.98 7.10
C GLY A 32 15.18 0.02 8.08
N VAL A 33 13.96 -0.18 8.58
CA VAL A 33 13.50 0.51 9.79
C VAL A 33 14.15 -0.18 10.99
N GLU A 34 15.14 0.48 11.58
CA GLU A 34 15.94 -0.03 12.69
C GLU A 34 15.41 0.36 14.08
N VAL A 35 14.17 0.87 14.14
CA VAL A 35 13.56 1.37 15.38
C VAL A 35 12.19 0.71 15.62
N PRO A 36 11.73 0.62 16.86
CA PRO A 36 10.40 0.14 17.21
C PRO A 36 9.33 0.90 16.40
N PHE A 37 8.38 0.18 15.84
CA PHE A 37 7.50 0.67 14.81
C PHE A 37 6.06 0.30 15.15
N ASN A 38 5.25 1.29 15.52
CA ASN A 38 3.89 1.08 16.02
C ASN A 38 2.85 0.78 14.93
N ILE A 39 3.22 0.82 13.67
CA ILE A 39 2.34 0.45 12.53
C ILE A 39 2.80 -0.84 11.84
N GLU A 40 3.49 -1.70 12.58
CA GLU A 40 3.93 -3.01 12.10
C GLU A 40 2.70 -3.87 11.75
N ALA A 41 2.59 -4.28 10.48
CA ALA A 41 1.39 -4.92 9.94
C ALA A 41 1.05 -6.26 10.60
N TYR A 42 2.05 -6.97 11.10
CA TYR A 42 1.90 -8.29 11.71
C TYR A 42 1.09 -8.23 13.01
N VAL A 43 1.49 -7.32 13.91
CA VAL A 43 0.83 -7.13 15.21
C VAL A 43 -0.51 -6.42 15.02
N ASN A 44 -0.55 -5.37 14.19
CA ASN A 44 -1.77 -4.64 13.91
C ASN A 44 -2.81 -5.52 13.20
N GLY A 45 -2.41 -6.41 12.31
CA GLY A 45 -3.28 -7.43 11.74
C GLY A 45 -3.88 -8.37 12.81
N ALA A 46 -3.10 -8.73 13.82
CA ALA A 46 -3.61 -9.53 14.95
C ALA A 46 -4.63 -8.75 15.79
N TYR A 47 -4.50 -7.43 15.94
CA TYR A 47 -5.46 -6.58 16.65
C TYR A 47 -6.76 -6.37 15.89
N ILE A 48 -6.73 -6.31 14.57
CA ILE A 48 -7.93 -6.34 13.73
C ILE A 48 -8.70 -7.64 13.98
N VAL A 49 -8.01 -8.78 13.93
CA VAL A 49 -8.62 -10.11 14.20
C VAL A 49 -9.11 -10.21 15.64
N LEU A 50 -8.38 -9.66 16.62
CA LEU A 50 -8.82 -9.61 18.02
C LEU A 50 -10.16 -8.89 18.16
N GLY A 51 -10.30 -7.72 17.55
CA GLY A 51 -11.54 -6.95 17.55
C GLY A 51 -12.71 -7.72 16.92
N LEU A 52 -12.48 -8.36 15.78
CA LEU A 52 -13.50 -9.16 15.09
C LEU A 52 -13.97 -10.37 15.92
N LEU A 53 -13.02 -11.10 16.54
CA LEU A 53 -13.35 -12.29 17.32
C LEU A 53 -14.12 -11.95 18.60
N TYR A 54 -13.66 -10.98 19.36
CA TYR A 54 -14.29 -10.60 20.63
C TYR A 54 -15.43 -9.60 20.49
N GLY A 55 -15.57 -8.99 19.31
CA GLY A 55 -16.72 -8.17 18.95
C GLY A 55 -18.00 -9.00 18.77
N GLU A 56 -17.87 -10.30 18.43
CA GLU A 56 -18.98 -11.25 18.32
C GLU A 56 -20.12 -10.76 17.41
N GLY A 57 -19.79 -10.03 16.36
CA GLY A 57 -20.77 -9.48 15.41
C GLY A 57 -21.33 -8.10 15.80
N ASP A 58 -20.98 -7.57 16.97
CA ASP A 58 -21.34 -6.20 17.35
C ASP A 58 -20.34 -5.19 16.78
N PHE A 59 -20.85 -4.19 16.06
CA PHE A 59 -20.04 -3.17 15.38
C PHE A 59 -19.24 -2.32 16.38
N GLU A 60 -19.92 -1.80 17.41
CA GLU A 60 -19.27 -0.88 18.36
C GLU A 60 -18.24 -1.58 19.23
N ARG A 61 -18.56 -2.78 19.69
CA ARG A 61 -17.63 -3.62 20.45
C ARG A 61 -16.41 -4.01 19.63
N THR A 62 -16.59 -4.33 18.34
CA THR A 62 -15.50 -4.64 17.43
C THR A 62 -14.51 -3.48 17.30
N ILE A 63 -15.00 -2.27 17.02
CA ILE A 63 -14.14 -1.09 16.87
C ILE A 63 -13.53 -0.65 18.21
N ASP A 64 -14.26 -0.74 19.33
CA ASP A 64 -13.74 -0.41 20.66
C ASP A 64 -12.54 -1.29 21.04
N ILE A 65 -12.67 -2.60 20.87
CA ILE A 65 -11.59 -3.54 21.17
C ILE A 65 -10.38 -3.31 20.26
N SER A 66 -10.59 -3.13 18.96
CA SER A 66 -9.50 -2.87 18.01
C SER A 66 -8.78 -1.57 18.33
N THR A 67 -9.50 -0.52 18.74
CA THR A 67 -8.92 0.76 19.16
C THR A 67 -8.08 0.59 20.43
N ARG A 68 -8.64 -0.08 21.44
CA ARG A 68 -7.99 -0.27 22.75
C ARG A 68 -6.83 -1.24 22.74
N ALA A 69 -6.72 -2.06 21.70
CA ALA A 69 -5.57 -2.94 21.52
C ALA A 69 -4.25 -2.16 21.38
N GLY A 70 -4.31 -0.92 20.92
CA GLY A 70 -3.14 -0.04 20.85
C GLY A 70 -2.45 -0.06 19.50
N GLN A 71 -1.21 0.36 19.47
CA GLN A 71 -0.40 0.58 18.28
C GLN A 71 -1.13 1.46 17.25
N ASP A 72 -1.52 0.97 16.09
CA ASP A 72 -2.22 1.72 15.05
C ASP A 72 -3.72 1.84 15.36
N SER A 73 -4.05 2.65 16.39
CA SER A 73 -5.38 2.73 17.00
C SER A 73 -6.43 3.48 16.16
N ASP A 74 -6.10 3.94 14.97
CA ASP A 74 -7.01 4.52 13.97
C ASP A 74 -7.20 3.57 12.77
N CYS A 75 -6.14 2.97 12.23
CA CYS A 75 -6.26 2.03 11.12
C CYS A 75 -6.86 0.68 11.54
N ASN A 76 -6.52 0.18 12.73
CA ASN A 76 -7.06 -1.11 13.21
C ASN A 76 -8.59 -1.11 13.33
N PRO A 77 -9.23 -0.13 14.01
CA PRO A 77 -10.69 -0.06 14.05
C PRO A 77 -11.31 0.33 12.71
N ALA A 78 -10.63 1.09 11.84
CA ALA A 78 -11.11 1.35 10.50
C ALA A 78 -11.20 0.05 9.69
N SER A 79 -10.19 -0.82 9.77
CA SER A 79 -10.17 -2.11 9.07
C SER A 79 -11.18 -3.10 9.65
N SER A 80 -11.20 -3.31 10.97
CA SER A 80 -12.15 -4.22 11.62
C SER A 80 -13.60 -3.73 11.47
N GLY A 81 -13.81 -2.41 11.59
CA GLY A 81 -15.09 -1.76 11.37
C GLY A 81 -15.60 -1.93 9.93
N GLY A 82 -14.72 -1.79 8.94
CA GLY A 82 -15.05 -2.04 7.53
C GLY A 82 -15.47 -3.48 7.27
N ILE A 83 -14.77 -4.45 7.86
CA ILE A 83 -15.10 -5.88 7.73
C ILE A 83 -16.46 -6.17 8.35
N ILE A 84 -16.67 -5.81 9.63
CA ILE A 84 -17.94 -6.07 10.31
C ILE A 84 -19.11 -5.30 9.67
N ALA A 85 -18.90 -4.07 9.20
CA ALA A 85 -19.91 -3.31 8.49
C ALA A 85 -20.33 -3.97 7.17
N THR A 86 -19.37 -4.57 6.45
CA THR A 86 -19.65 -5.34 5.23
C THR A 86 -20.49 -6.58 5.53
N MET A 87 -20.23 -7.27 6.65
CA MET A 87 -21.02 -8.43 7.09
C MET A 87 -22.43 -8.05 7.49
N LEU A 88 -22.61 -6.94 8.21
CA LEU A 88 -23.92 -6.47 8.69
C LEU A 88 -24.76 -5.80 7.59
N GLY A 89 -24.09 -5.09 6.68
CA GLY A 89 -24.73 -4.21 5.71
C GLY A 89 -25.08 -2.84 6.30
N TYR A 90 -25.15 -1.83 5.42
CA TYR A 90 -25.31 -0.42 5.79
C TYR A 90 -26.50 -0.16 6.72
N ASN A 91 -27.65 -0.80 6.49
CA ASN A 91 -28.87 -0.58 7.27
C ASN A 91 -28.80 -1.07 8.72
N GLN A 92 -27.88 -1.97 9.04
CA GLN A 92 -27.67 -2.49 10.38
C GLN A 92 -26.64 -1.70 11.19
N LEU A 93 -25.95 -0.76 10.56
CA LEU A 93 -25.00 0.09 11.27
C LEU A 93 -25.76 1.06 12.19
N PRO A 94 -25.25 1.35 13.40
CA PRO A 94 -25.87 2.32 14.29
C PRO A 94 -26.00 3.70 13.63
N GLU A 95 -27.14 4.34 13.83
CA GLU A 95 -27.51 5.60 13.16
C GLU A 95 -26.45 6.69 13.30
N LYS A 96 -25.85 6.81 14.47
CA LYS A 96 -24.82 7.82 14.75
C LYS A 96 -23.61 7.74 13.80
N TYR A 97 -23.28 6.58 13.26
CA TYR A 97 -22.19 6.43 12.29
C TYR A 97 -22.64 6.73 10.86
N ARG A 98 -23.93 6.53 10.56
CA ARG A 98 -24.48 6.79 9.24
C ARG A 98 -24.75 8.27 9.01
N THR A 99 -25.30 8.97 10.00
CA THR A 99 -25.72 10.37 9.86
C THR A 99 -24.53 11.32 9.68
N VAL A 100 -23.50 11.20 10.49
CA VAL A 100 -22.31 12.08 10.41
C VAL A 100 -21.61 11.98 9.06
N LEU A 101 -21.52 10.77 8.49
CA LEU A 101 -20.93 10.59 7.18
C LEU A 101 -21.74 11.25 6.08
N MET A 102 -23.07 11.16 6.15
CA MET A 102 -23.96 11.70 5.11
C MET A 102 -23.86 13.21 4.94
N GLU A 103 -23.50 13.95 5.98
CA GLU A 103 -23.30 15.41 5.91
C GLU A 103 -22.14 15.83 5.00
N VAL A 104 -21.16 14.95 4.80
CA VAL A 104 -19.94 15.23 4.04
C VAL A 104 -19.72 14.28 2.86
N ALA A 105 -20.61 13.32 2.66
CA ALA A 105 -20.43 12.22 1.72
C ALA A 105 -20.29 12.65 0.24
N ASP A 106 -20.86 13.79 -0.13
CA ASP A 106 -20.77 14.35 -1.49
C ASP A 106 -19.63 15.35 -1.66
N ARG A 107 -18.94 15.71 -0.58
CA ARG A 107 -17.78 16.62 -0.67
C ARG A 107 -16.60 15.86 -1.25
N PRO A 108 -15.96 16.38 -2.31
CA PRO A 108 -14.71 15.78 -2.81
C PRO A 108 -13.61 15.82 -1.74
N PHE A 109 -12.82 14.77 -1.66
CA PHE A 109 -11.57 14.80 -0.91
C PHE A 109 -10.54 15.71 -1.60
N ASN A 110 -9.27 15.58 -1.29
CA ASN A 110 -8.18 16.32 -1.94
C ASN A 110 -8.03 16.04 -3.44
N ASN A 111 -8.83 15.15 -3.96
CA ASN A 111 -8.96 14.82 -5.38
C ASN A 111 -10.39 15.14 -5.85
N THR A 112 -10.81 14.64 -6.98
CA THR A 112 -12.14 14.87 -7.58
C THR A 112 -13.20 13.85 -7.13
N VAL A 113 -12.87 12.93 -6.22
CA VAL A 113 -13.75 11.84 -5.80
C VAL A 113 -14.32 12.10 -4.41
N SER A 114 -15.65 12.12 -4.28
CA SER A 114 -16.36 12.12 -3.01
C SER A 114 -16.54 10.70 -2.46
N PHE A 115 -16.92 10.56 -1.19
CA PHE A 115 -17.23 9.26 -0.59
C PHE A 115 -18.34 8.52 -1.37
N ASN A 116 -19.45 9.20 -1.68
CA ASN A 116 -20.55 8.59 -2.45
C ASN A 116 -20.08 8.14 -3.83
N LYS A 117 -19.25 8.94 -4.50
CA LYS A 117 -18.68 8.53 -5.80
C LYS A 117 -17.73 7.35 -5.67
N GLY A 118 -16.94 7.29 -4.61
CA GLY A 118 -16.09 6.14 -4.28
C GLY A 118 -16.90 4.86 -4.08
N CYS A 119 -18.02 4.95 -3.34
CA CYS A 119 -18.92 3.82 -3.14
C CYS A 119 -19.54 3.34 -4.46
N GLU A 120 -20.01 4.27 -5.30
CA GLU A 120 -20.57 3.96 -6.63
C GLU A 120 -19.56 3.22 -7.52
N LEU A 121 -18.33 3.73 -7.58
CA LEU A 121 -17.25 3.12 -8.35
C LEU A 121 -16.90 1.71 -7.84
N SER A 122 -16.77 1.56 -6.52
CA SER A 122 -16.46 0.27 -5.88
C SER A 122 -17.57 -0.75 -6.11
N TYR A 123 -18.83 -0.34 -6.01
CA TYR A 123 -19.97 -1.19 -6.30
C TYR A 123 -19.96 -1.66 -7.76
N GLY A 124 -19.77 -0.73 -8.70
CA GLY A 124 -19.68 -1.08 -10.12
C GLY A 124 -18.50 -2.01 -10.44
N GLN A 125 -17.37 -1.89 -9.72
CA GLN A 125 -16.26 -2.82 -9.85
C GLN A 125 -16.60 -4.21 -9.29
N ALA A 126 -17.25 -4.27 -8.14
CA ALA A 126 -17.69 -5.53 -7.52
C ALA A 126 -18.61 -6.32 -8.45
N LEU A 127 -19.59 -5.66 -9.09
CA LEU A 127 -20.49 -6.32 -10.04
C LEU A 127 -19.72 -6.92 -11.22
N ARG A 128 -18.81 -6.16 -11.83
CA ARG A 128 -17.97 -6.65 -12.94
C ARG A 128 -17.08 -7.83 -12.50
N PHE A 129 -16.58 -7.79 -11.27
CA PHE A 129 -15.78 -8.87 -10.72
C PHE A 129 -16.62 -10.16 -10.57
N ILE A 130 -17.84 -10.03 -10.05
CA ILE A 130 -18.79 -11.15 -9.89
C ILE A 130 -19.08 -11.81 -11.24
N GLU A 131 -19.36 -11.02 -12.27
CA GLU A 131 -19.60 -11.54 -13.63
C GLU A 131 -18.35 -12.23 -14.20
N ARG A 132 -17.17 -11.64 -14.02
CA ARG A 132 -15.89 -12.22 -14.46
C ARG A 132 -15.63 -13.59 -13.81
N GLU A 133 -16.00 -13.75 -12.55
CA GLU A 133 -15.85 -15.02 -11.81
C GLU A 133 -17.03 -15.98 -12.04
N GLY A 134 -17.85 -15.75 -13.06
CA GLY A 134 -18.94 -16.63 -13.49
C GLY A 134 -20.24 -16.49 -12.71
N GLY A 135 -20.36 -15.48 -11.87
CA GLY A 135 -21.63 -15.09 -11.24
C GLY A 135 -22.55 -14.38 -12.25
N LYS A 136 -23.75 -14.03 -11.78
CA LYS A 136 -24.73 -13.32 -12.61
C LYS A 136 -25.26 -12.08 -11.89
N VAL A 137 -25.35 -10.98 -12.63
CA VAL A 137 -25.91 -9.73 -12.14
C VAL A 137 -27.21 -9.46 -12.89
N ASN A 138 -28.33 -9.58 -12.17
CA ASN A 138 -29.66 -9.20 -12.65
C ASN A 138 -30.13 -7.98 -11.84
N GLN A 139 -31.14 -7.26 -12.31
CA GLN A 139 -31.58 -5.99 -11.69
C GLN A 139 -31.82 -6.08 -10.17
N ASP A 140 -32.42 -7.18 -9.70
CA ASP A 140 -32.83 -7.34 -8.31
C ASP A 140 -32.12 -8.50 -7.58
N VAL A 141 -31.32 -9.30 -8.31
CA VAL A 141 -30.68 -10.50 -7.78
C VAL A 141 -29.25 -10.61 -8.28
N ILE A 142 -28.34 -10.80 -7.36
CA ILE A 142 -26.93 -11.06 -7.66
C ILE A 142 -26.64 -12.52 -7.24
N GLU A 143 -26.25 -13.33 -8.21
CA GLU A 143 -25.77 -14.69 -7.98
C GLU A 143 -24.25 -14.67 -7.89
N ILE A 144 -23.71 -15.07 -6.75
CA ILE A 144 -22.25 -15.13 -6.52
C ILE A 144 -21.86 -16.62 -6.47
N ASN A 145 -20.82 -16.98 -7.23
CA ASN A 145 -20.23 -18.31 -7.10
C ASN A 145 -19.53 -18.41 -5.73
N TYR A 146 -20.05 -19.29 -4.87
CA TYR A 146 -19.41 -19.52 -3.58
C TYR A 146 -18.02 -20.15 -3.78
N GLN A 147 -17.06 -19.60 -3.07
CA GLN A 147 -15.71 -20.13 -2.99
C GLN A 147 -15.39 -20.48 -1.54
N GLU A 148 -14.95 -21.71 -1.32
CA GLU A 148 -14.49 -22.12 0.01
C GLU A 148 -13.25 -21.29 0.37
N PRO A 149 -13.26 -20.53 1.48
CA PRO A 149 -12.12 -19.74 1.90
C PRO A 149 -10.89 -20.62 2.14
N LYS A 150 -9.80 -20.34 1.47
CA LYS A 150 -8.52 -21.02 1.65
C LYS A 150 -7.51 -20.06 2.24
N ALA A 151 -6.61 -20.57 3.07
CA ALA A 151 -5.46 -19.77 3.50
C ALA A 151 -4.66 -19.35 2.26
N ALA A 152 -4.57 -18.05 2.03
CA ALA A 152 -3.68 -17.53 1.01
C ALA A 152 -2.22 -17.72 1.45
N PRO A 153 -1.30 -18.07 0.54
CA PRO A 153 0.11 -18.03 0.85
C PRO A 153 0.51 -16.58 1.20
N LEU A 154 1.56 -16.43 1.99
CA LEU A 154 2.15 -15.10 2.19
C LEU A 154 2.53 -14.53 0.83
N GLU A 155 2.13 -13.30 0.59
CA GLU A 155 2.58 -12.58 -0.59
C GLU A 155 4.10 -12.41 -0.53
N ILE A 156 4.77 -12.83 -1.59
CA ILE A 156 6.19 -12.58 -1.76
C ILE A 156 6.30 -11.41 -2.72
N SER A 157 6.66 -10.26 -2.19
CA SER A 157 6.96 -9.10 -3.04
C SER A 157 8.06 -9.47 -4.01
N PHE A 158 7.83 -9.17 -5.29
CA PHE A 158 8.80 -9.48 -6.36
C PHE A 158 9.13 -10.98 -6.47
N GLU A 159 8.11 -11.83 -6.55
CA GLU A 159 8.27 -13.26 -6.72
C GLU A 159 9.25 -13.60 -7.87
N GLY A 160 10.23 -14.44 -7.58
CA GLY A 160 11.29 -14.79 -8.52
C GLY A 160 12.41 -13.75 -8.67
N LEU A 161 12.34 -12.63 -7.93
CA LEU A 161 13.37 -11.60 -7.92
C LEU A 161 14.11 -11.60 -6.59
N LYS A 162 15.42 -11.40 -6.64
CA LYS A 162 16.26 -11.20 -5.46
C LYS A 162 16.88 -9.81 -5.52
N LEU A 163 16.82 -9.09 -4.42
CA LEU A 163 17.57 -7.85 -4.27
C LEU A 163 19.05 -8.22 -4.26
N ASP A 164 19.82 -7.63 -5.17
CA ASP A 164 21.28 -7.82 -5.24
C ASP A 164 22.00 -6.75 -4.42
N LYS A 165 21.81 -5.47 -4.78
CA LYS A 165 22.50 -4.35 -4.12
C LYS A 165 21.59 -3.15 -3.92
N ARG A 166 21.89 -2.41 -2.84
CA ARG A 166 21.44 -1.03 -2.65
C ARG A 166 22.65 -0.11 -2.75
N ILE A 167 22.57 0.85 -3.66
CA ILE A 167 23.65 1.80 -3.95
C ILE A 167 23.14 3.18 -3.61
N SER A 168 23.62 3.74 -2.50
CA SER A 168 23.31 5.11 -2.12
C SER A 168 23.91 6.09 -3.13
N ILE A 169 23.11 7.03 -3.62
CA ILE A 169 23.52 8.07 -4.55
C ILE A 169 23.53 9.43 -3.85
N GLU A 170 22.43 9.78 -3.16
CA GLU A 170 22.25 11.02 -2.39
C GLU A 170 22.76 12.26 -3.16
N ASN A 171 22.34 12.38 -4.42
CA ASN A 171 22.80 13.46 -5.32
C ASN A 171 21.76 13.82 -6.38
N TRP A 172 21.97 14.96 -7.01
CA TRP A 172 21.17 15.40 -8.15
C TRP A 172 21.47 14.58 -9.40
N VAL A 173 20.48 14.40 -10.27
CA VAL A 173 20.62 13.60 -11.49
C VAL A 173 21.73 14.11 -12.42
N ALA A 174 22.04 15.41 -12.40
CA ALA A 174 23.16 15.99 -13.14
C ALA A 174 24.53 15.42 -12.73
N LYS A 175 24.62 14.80 -11.56
CA LYS A 175 25.81 14.14 -11.02
C LYS A 175 25.60 12.62 -10.85
N PHE A 176 24.60 12.07 -11.53
CA PHE A 176 24.33 10.63 -11.46
C PHE A 176 25.52 9.85 -12.03
N PRO A 177 26.13 8.95 -11.28
CA PRO A 177 27.27 8.16 -11.75
C PRO A 177 26.80 7.05 -12.68
N GLU A 178 27.72 6.50 -13.47
CA GLU A 178 27.51 5.22 -14.12
C GLU A 178 27.42 4.12 -13.08
N ILE A 179 26.32 3.35 -13.06
CA ILE A 179 26.11 2.24 -12.15
C ILE A 179 26.27 0.92 -12.90
N LYS A 180 27.28 0.18 -12.54
CA LYS A 180 27.52 -1.16 -13.11
C LYS A 180 26.94 -2.23 -12.19
N PHE A 181 26.09 -3.10 -12.75
CA PHE A 181 25.49 -4.22 -12.03
C PHE A 181 25.35 -5.45 -12.91
N HIS A 182 25.29 -6.61 -12.28
CA HIS A 182 24.87 -7.85 -12.91
C HIS A 182 23.45 -8.16 -12.44
N GLY A 183 22.54 -8.49 -13.36
CA GLY A 183 21.16 -8.81 -12.97
C GLY A 183 20.15 -8.67 -14.09
N ILE A 184 18.90 -8.49 -13.71
CA ILE A 184 17.74 -8.41 -14.60
C ILE A 184 17.07 -7.05 -14.61
N GLY A 185 17.55 -6.11 -13.79
CA GLY A 185 16.99 -4.79 -13.74
C GLY A 185 17.31 -4.00 -12.49
N ALA A 186 16.75 -2.79 -12.45
CA ALA A 186 17.00 -1.84 -11.37
C ALA A 186 15.79 -0.97 -11.08
N VAL A 187 15.78 -0.40 -9.88
CA VAL A 187 14.90 0.69 -9.44
C VAL A 187 15.74 1.91 -9.12
N ILE A 188 15.32 3.07 -9.59
CA ILE A 188 15.90 4.36 -9.19
C ILE A 188 14.89 5.05 -8.26
N LYS A 189 15.26 5.23 -7.00
CA LYS A 189 14.43 5.92 -6.01
C LYS A 189 14.86 7.36 -5.83
N GLY A 190 13.89 8.26 -5.70
CA GLY A 190 14.16 9.68 -5.55
C GLY A 190 12.90 10.51 -5.71
N ALA A 191 13.09 11.80 -6.01
CA ALA A 191 11.97 12.71 -6.23
C ALA A 191 12.38 13.88 -7.13
N VAL A 192 11.43 14.40 -7.91
CA VAL A 192 11.56 15.71 -8.51
C VAL A 192 11.27 16.77 -7.44
N GLN A 193 12.14 17.75 -7.31
CA GLN A 193 12.01 18.84 -6.35
C GLN A 193 12.11 20.18 -7.09
N GLY A 194 11.40 21.19 -6.62
CA GLY A 194 11.46 22.51 -7.21
C GLY A 194 10.59 23.53 -6.48
N GLU A 195 10.99 24.81 -6.58
CA GLU A 195 10.25 25.94 -6.06
C GLU A 195 9.93 26.90 -7.22
N ASN A 196 8.71 27.45 -7.21
CA ASN A 196 8.26 28.37 -8.27
C ASN A 196 8.31 27.79 -9.69
N VAL A 197 8.02 26.50 -9.81
CA VAL A 197 7.92 25.77 -11.08
C VAL A 197 6.46 25.80 -11.53
N PRO A 198 6.17 25.84 -12.84
CA PRO A 198 4.78 25.70 -13.33
C PRO A 198 4.11 24.45 -12.77
N GLU A 199 2.84 24.56 -12.36
CA GLU A 199 2.11 23.44 -11.74
C GLU A 199 1.98 22.21 -12.64
N ASP A 200 2.01 22.42 -13.95
CA ASP A 200 1.93 21.39 -14.98
C ASP A 200 3.29 20.84 -15.41
N TYR A 201 4.37 21.28 -14.76
CA TYR A 201 5.70 20.80 -15.11
C TYR A 201 5.85 19.30 -14.83
N VAL A 202 6.30 18.58 -15.86
CA VAL A 202 6.66 17.17 -15.82
C VAL A 202 8.12 17.02 -16.26
N ALA A 203 8.98 16.58 -15.36
CA ALA A 203 10.36 16.27 -15.71
C ALA A 203 10.42 15.00 -16.56
N GLN A 204 11.24 15.00 -17.61
CA GLN A 204 11.46 13.85 -18.49
C GLN A 204 12.86 13.29 -18.27
N LEU A 205 12.92 12.06 -17.74
CA LEU A 205 14.16 11.36 -17.45
C LEU A 205 14.31 10.15 -18.37
N GLU A 206 15.30 10.17 -19.23
CA GLU A 206 15.71 8.98 -19.98
C GLU A 206 16.60 8.10 -19.13
N VAL A 207 16.32 6.80 -19.13
CA VAL A 207 17.12 5.78 -18.45
C VAL A 207 17.66 4.80 -19.49
N TYR A 208 18.94 4.50 -19.39
CA TYR A 208 19.66 3.68 -20.35
C TYR A 208 20.34 2.50 -19.65
N PHE A 209 20.31 1.33 -20.31
CA PHE A 209 21.15 0.18 -19.99
C PHE A 209 22.08 -0.09 -21.18
N ASN A 210 23.40 -0.06 -20.93
CA ASN A 210 24.42 -0.26 -21.97
C ASN A 210 24.17 0.66 -23.21
N ASP A 211 23.96 1.95 -22.96
CA ASP A 211 23.65 2.97 -23.98
C ASP A 211 22.35 2.78 -24.75
N LYS A 212 21.58 1.72 -24.45
CA LYS A 212 20.26 1.51 -25.04
C LYS A 212 19.19 2.15 -24.15
N LEU A 213 18.37 3.02 -24.75
CA LEU A 213 17.21 3.59 -24.06
C LEU A 213 16.24 2.49 -23.60
N VAL A 214 15.96 2.47 -22.30
CA VAL A 214 14.98 1.55 -21.70
C VAL A 214 13.64 2.24 -21.57
N GLU A 215 13.63 3.45 -21.02
CA GLU A 215 12.40 4.21 -20.79
C GLU A 215 12.69 5.73 -20.75
N THR A 216 11.68 6.49 -21.21
CA THR A 216 11.59 7.93 -20.91
C THR A 216 10.51 8.10 -19.83
N CYS A 217 10.94 8.31 -18.60
CA CYS A 217 10.06 8.46 -17.46
C CYS A 217 9.48 9.87 -17.40
N GLU A 218 8.15 9.96 -17.29
CA GLU A 218 7.45 11.20 -16.99
C GLU A 218 7.26 11.34 -15.47
N LEU A 219 7.84 12.39 -14.91
CA LEU A 219 7.97 12.63 -13.48
C LEU A 219 7.30 13.96 -13.10
N PRO A 220 5.99 13.95 -12.80
CA PRO A 220 5.27 15.13 -12.36
C PRO A 220 5.84 15.69 -11.04
N LEU A 221 6.03 17.00 -10.96
CA LEU A 221 6.42 17.69 -9.74
C LEU A 221 5.27 17.76 -8.74
N LYS A 222 4.04 17.86 -9.23
CA LYS A 222 2.85 18.02 -8.39
C LYS A 222 2.69 16.87 -7.40
N TYR A 223 2.58 17.19 -6.13
CA TYR A 223 2.57 16.20 -5.02
C TYR A 223 1.62 15.02 -5.25
N ASN A 224 0.39 15.29 -5.69
CA ASN A 224 -0.65 14.27 -5.88
C ASN A 224 -0.38 13.34 -7.08
N HIS A 225 0.57 13.66 -7.92
CA HIS A 225 0.88 12.91 -9.15
C HIS A 225 2.32 12.39 -9.18
N ARG A 226 3.16 12.81 -8.21
CA ARG A 226 4.56 12.40 -8.21
C ARG A 226 4.70 10.93 -7.89
N LYS A 227 5.69 10.33 -8.52
CA LYS A 227 6.09 8.93 -8.28
C LYS A 227 7.15 8.87 -7.19
N HIS A 228 7.17 7.80 -6.42
CA HIS A 228 8.23 7.52 -5.44
C HIS A 228 9.46 6.89 -6.09
N GLU A 229 9.23 6.00 -7.07
CA GLU A 229 10.26 5.50 -7.95
C GLU A 229 10.36 6.42 -9.16
N LEU A 230 11.59 6.89 -9.45
CA LEU A 230 11.85 7.63 -10.68
C LEU A 230 11.83 6.70 -11.89
N PHE A 231 12.23 5.45 -11.69
CA PHE A 231 12.26 4.40 -12.70
C PHE A 231 12.23 3.03 -12.04
N PHE A 232 11.63 2.06 -12.68
CA PHE A 232 11.79 0.64 -12.36
C PHE A 232 11.71 -0.22 -13.63
N ASN A 233 12.55 -1.22 -13.74
CA ASN A 233 12.49 -2.27 -14.76
C ASN A 233 13.15 -3.53 -14.22
N TYR A 234 12.45 -4.68 -14.34
CA TYR A 234 12.88 -6.00 -13.85
C TYR A 234 12.82 -7.06 -14.96
N GLU A 235 12.65 -6.66 -16.22
CA GLU A 235 12.32 -7.56 -17.33
C GLU A 235 13.49 -7.72 -18.31
N GLN A 236 14.67 -7.28 -17.92
CA GLN A 236 15.85 -7.47 -18.76
C GLN A 236 16.34 -8.92 -18.70
N PRO A 237 16.92 -9.46 -19.75
CA PRO A 237 17.71 -10.69 -19.68
C PRO A 237 18.75 -10.56 -18.58
N GLU A 238 19.05 -11.67 -17.88
CA GLU A 238 20.14 -11.65 -16.90
C GLU A 238 21.48 -11.38 -17.60
N GLY A 239 22.22 -10.38 -17.12
CA GLY A 239 23.44 -9.94 -17.75
C GLY A 239 24.10 -8.75 -17.06
N ASP A 240 25.19 -8.29 -17.65
CA ASP A 240 25.97 -7.14 -17.17
C ASP A 240 25.45 -5.86 -17.80
N TYR A 241 25.11 -4.89 -16.96
CA TYR A 241 24.55 -3.62 -17.36
C TYR A 241 25.32 -2.44 -16.79
N THR A 242 25.36 -1.35 -17.59
CA THR A 242 25.76 -0.03 -17.16
C THR A 242 24.51 0.85 -17.23
N LEU A 243 23.99 1.27 -16.07
CA LEU A 243 22.85 2.18 -15.94
C LEU A 243 23.34 3.62 -15.99
N THR A 244 22.73 4.41 -16.86
CA THR A 244 22.90 5.86 -16.94
C THR A 244 21.56 6.56 -17.09
N CYS A 245 21.54 7.86 -16.75
CA CYS A 245 20.34 8.70 -16.83
C CYS A 245 20.63 10.01 -17.53
N LYS A 246 19.61 10.55 -18.23
CA LYS A 246 19.67 11.86 -18.85
C LYS A 246 18.36 12.63 -18.64
N TRP A 247 18.43 13.79 -18.04
CA TRP A 247 17.28 14.68 -17.90
C TRP A 247 17.11 15.52 -19.18
N LEU A 248 15.95 15.40 -19.85
CA LEU A 248 15.72 15.97 -21.18
C LEU A 248 15.30 17.43 -21.16
N ASN A 249 14.50 17.83 -20.19
CA ASN A 249 13.86 19.13 -20.13
C ASN A 249 14.17 19.90 -18.85
N PRO A 250 15.46 20.11 -18.50
CA PRO A 250 15.83 20.77 -17.27
C PRO A 250 15.31 22.21 -17.22
N VAL A 251 14.82 22.61 -16.05
CA VAL A 251 14.40 23.97 -15.76
C VAL A 251 15.18 24.48 -14.55
N LYS A 252 15.47 25.80 -14.54
CA LYS A 252 16.36 26.41 -13.54
C LYS A 252 15.88 26.26 -12.09
N SER A 253 14.57 26.13 -11.90
CA SER A 253 13.92 26.10 -10.58
C SER A 253 13.52 24.70 -10.11
N ALA A 254 13.84 23.65 -10.87
CA ALA A 254 13.61 22.25 -10.47
C ALA A 254 14.89 21.42 -10.63
N ASP A 255 14.92 20.30 -9.93
CA ASP A 255 15.96 19.29 -10.08
C ASP A 255 15.39 17.90 -9.77
N ILE A 256 16.09 16.85 -10.16
CA ILE A 256 15.77 15.47 -9.86
C ILE A 256 16.77 14.95 -8.83
N TRP A 257 16.30 14.75 -7.60
CA TRP A 257 17.09 14.14 -6.54
C TRP A 257 17.03 12.63 -6.64
N VAL A 258 18.17 11.98 -6.72
CA VAL A 258 18.29 10.52 -6.68
C VAL A 258 18.83 10.11 -5.32
N ARG A 259 18.04 9.33 -4.59
CA ARG A 259 18.40 8.79 -3.28
C ARG A 259 19.27 7.55 -3.40
N GLU A 260 18.77 6.54 -4.09
CA GLU A 260 19.43 5.24 -4.23
C GLU A 260 19.08 4.55 -5.55
N VAL A 261 19.91 3.62 -5.93
CA VAL A 261 19.63 2.62 -6.96
C VAL A 261 19.60 1.24 -6.31
N VAL A 262 18.57 0.46 -6.61
CA VAL A 262 18.43 -0.93 -6.14
C VAL A 262 18.49 -1.83 -7.36
N THR A 263 19.35 -2.86 -7.33
CA THR A 263 19.51 -3.83 -8.42
C THR A 263 18.96 -5.19 -8.04
N TYR A 264 18.49 -5.94 -9.04
CA TYR A 264 17.81 -7.22 -8.85
C TYR A 264 18.39 -8.32 -9.75
N THR A 265 18.44 -9.55 -9.22
CA THR A 265 18.75 -10.81 -9.92
C THR A 265 17.56 -11.76 -9.84
N LYS A 266 17.63 -12.87 -10.54
CA LYS A 266 16.69 -13.99 -10.41
C LYS A 266 17.01 -14.88 -9.23
#